data_c2bd80f0a811e1d6a78841fdb3356120
#
_entry.id   c2bd80f0a811e1d6a78841fdb3356120
#
_cell.length_a   1.000
_cell.length_b   1.000
_cell.length_c   1.000
_cell.angle_alpha   90.00
_cell.angle_beta   90.00
_cell.angle_gamma   90.00
#
_symmetry.space_group_name_H-M   'P 1'
#
loop_
_entity.id
_entity.type
_entity.pdbx_description
1 polymer ?
#
loop_
_entity_poly.entity_id
_entity_poly.type
_entity_poly.pdbx_seq_one_letter_code
_entity_poly.pdbx_strand_id
1 'polypeptide(L)'
;LTGVTGRNTVKAALTTGKQTFSSDFTKDRPISEVKVQPTDRGVEAAPTGTYEVKVGYSVTFTNNTDAVGQTSNIVLHPPVPAGFTLKYVWGSGTPWWISMDDYARQDDGSMPLSTSDTLYAHSSTMMTFTAFYEVNAAAVTEDTWKSLGTCDPKDPSKGLTTQIDVVGSDGVEPGTYSACTVVTRTKN
;
A
#
# COMPACT_ATOMS: atom_id res chain seq x y z
N LEU A 1 -17.32 -8.13 17.53
CA LEU A 1 -16.94 -9.27 16.70
C LEU A 1 -15.54 -9.00 16.16
N THR A 2 -14.55 -9.55 16.82
CA THR A 2 -13.16 -9.48 16.36
C THR A 2 -13.03 -10.32 15.10
N GLY A 3 -12.63 -9.68 14.02
CA GLY A 3 -12.59 -10.26 12.69
C GLY A 3 -11.66 -11.45 12.57
N VAL A 4 -12.26 -12.56 12.21
CA VAL A 4 -11.53 -13.66 11.58
C VAL A 4 -11.85 -13.55 10.10
N THR A 5 -10.83 -13.57 9.26
CA THR A 5 -10.97 -13.72 7.82
C THR A 5 -11.83 -14.92 7.52
N GLY A 6 -12.87 -14.74 6.73
CA GLY A 6 -13.72 -15.82 6.32
C GLY A 6 -15.19 -15.68 6.78
N ARG A 7 -15.75 -16.76 7.21
CA ARG A 7 -17.18 -16.88 7.48
C ARG A 7 -17.52 -16.45 8.91
N ASN A 8 -18.40 -15.44 9.06
CA ASN A 8 -18.97 -15.07 10.35
C ASN A 8 -20.34 -15.70 10.50
N THR A 9 -20.55 -16.46 11.57
CA THR A 9 -21.83 -17.08 11.88
C THR A 9 -22.50 -16.32 13.02
N VAL A 10 -23.71 -15.83 12.78
CA VAL A 10 -24.57 -15.25 13.81
C VAL A 10 -25.66 -16.25 14.13
N LYS A 11 -25.77 -16.63 15.41
CA LYS A 11 -26.83 -17.49 15.90
C LYS A 11 -27.94 -16.62 16.44
N ALA A 12 -29.14 -16.80 15.92
CA ALA A 12 -30.36 -16.19 16.44
C ALA A 12 -31.34 -17.27 16.90
N ALA A 13 -31.89 -17.08 18.06
CA ALA A 13 -32.93 -17.96 18.59
C ALA A 13 -34.15 -17.15 18.98
N LEU A 14 -35.33 -17.61 18.56
CA LEU A 14 -36.61 -17.08 18.97
C LEU A 14 -37.36 -18.17 19.74
N THR A 15 -37.73 -17.86 20.98
CA THR A 15 -38.52 -18.78 21.80
C THR A 15 -39.94 -18.23 21.95
N THR A 16 -40.92 -19.00 21.51
CA THR A 16 -42.34 -18.68 21.73
C THR A 16 -43.00 -19.85 22.44
N GLY A 17 -43.43 -19.62 23.68
CA GLY A 17 -43.99 -20.68 24.50
C GLY A 17 -43.01 -21.82 24.75
N LYS A 18 -43.39 -23.04 24.36
CA LYS A 18 -42.56 -24.26 24.51
C LYS A 18 -41.69 -24.58 23.29
N GLN A 19 -41.76 -23.78 22.23
CA GLN A 19 -41.02 -24.03 21.01
C GLN A 19 -39.88 -22.97 20.85
N THR A 20 -38.69 -23.45 20.58
CA THR A 20 -37.54 -22.62 20.26
C THR A 20 -37.17 -22.84 18.80
N PHE A 21 -37.12 -21.77 18.04
CA PHE A 21 -36.62 -21.75 16.67
C PHE A 21 -35.24 -21.11 16.70
N SER A 22 -34.26 -21.79 16.15
CA SER A 22 -32.92 -21.26 15.99
C SER A 22 -32.54 -21.27 14.53
N SER A 23 -31.85 -20.24 14.11
CA SER A 23 -31.25 -20.17 12.76
C SER A 23 -29.82 -19.66 12.88
N ASP A 24 -28.94 -20.32 12.17
CA ASP A 24 -27.56 -19.89 12.02
C ASP A 24 -27.46 -19.06 10.72
N PHE A 25 -27.13 -17.79 10.86
CA PHE A 25 -26.85 -16.91 9.73
C PHE A 25 -25.36 -16.85 9.53
N THR A 26 -24.93 -17.26 8.35
CA THR A 26 -23.54 -17.15 7.94
C THR A 26 -23.44 -16.10 6.86
N LYS A 27 -22.69 -15.04 7.11
CA LYS A 27 -22.32 -14.06 6.11
C LYS A 27 -20.88 -14.32 5.69
N ASP A 28 -20.69 -14.69 4.45
CA ASP A 28 -19.36 -14.74 3.86
C ASP A 28 -18.84 -13.31 3.73
N ARG A 29 -17.73 -13.03 4.36
CA ARG A 29 -17.03 -11.77 4.14
C ARG A 29 -16.27 -11.87 2.84
N PRO A 30 -16.31 -10.85 1.99
CA PRO A 30 -15.39 -10.76 0.88
C PRO A 30 -13.96 -10.85 1.41
N ILE A 31 -13.18 -11.79 0.89
CA ILE A 31 -11.76 -11.88 1.20
C ILE A 31 -11.03 -11.23 0.04
N SER A 32 -10.47 -10.05 0.31
CA SER A 32 -9.64 -9.36 -0.66
C SER A 32 -8.18 -9.74 -0.45
N GLU A 33 -7.57 -10.27 -1.48
CA GLU A 33 -6.12 -10.39 -1.55
C GLU A 33 -5.52 -9.02 -1.82
N VAL A 34 -4.54 -8.62 -1.02
CA VAL A 34 -3.79 -7.39 -1.20
C VAL A 34 -2.41 -7.72 -1.74
N LYS A 35 -2.05 -7.10 -2.85
CA LYS A 35 -0.72 -7.23 -3.45
C LYS A 35 -0.11 -5.85 -3.64
N VAL A 36 1.11 -5.69 -3.14
CA VAL A 36 1.91 -4.49 -3.32
C VAL A 36 3.19 -4.83 -4.07
N GLN A 37 3.51 -4.04 -5.07
CA GLN A 37 4.72 -4.30 -5.88
C GLN A 37 5.24 -2.99 -6.49
N PRO A 38 6.57 -2.88 -6.74
CA PRO A 38 7.11 -1.77 -7.52
C PRO A 38 6.59 -1.83 -8.95
N THR A 39 6.34 -0.67 -9.56
CA THR A 39 6.01 -0.56 -11.00
C THR A 39 7.28 -0.43 -11.83
N ASP A 40 8.38 0.05 -11.23
CA ASP A 40 9.67 0.21 -11.87
C ASP A 40 10.63 -0.91 -11.44
N ARG A 41 11.39 -1.44 -12.39
CA ARG A 41 12.38 -2.49 -12.13
C ARG A 41 13.69 -1.97 -11.55
N GLY A 42 13.86 -0.69 -11.53
CA GLY A 42 15.03 0.04 -11.05
C GLY A 42 15.06 1.43 -11.64
N VAL A 43 15.73 2.33 -10.95
CA VAL A 43 15.87 3.73 -11.36
C VAL A 43 17.35 4.06 -11.43
N GLU A 44 17.77 4.73 -12.50
CA GLU A 44 19.12 5.24 -12.64
C GLU A 44 19.22 6.66 -12.07
N ALA A 45 20.24 6.88 -11.29
CA ALA A 45 20.52 8.15 -10.65
C ALA A 45 21.74 8.81 -11.30
N ALA A 46 21.66 10.11 -11.57
CA ALA A 46 22.80 10.85 -12.09
C ALA A 46 23.98 10.84 -11.10
N PRO A 47 25.24 10.79 -11.59
CA PRO A 47 26.41 10.67 -10.72
C PRO A 47 26.74 11.94 -9.95
N THR A 48 26.31 13.11 -10.43
CA THR A 48 26.62 14.42 -9.85
C THR A 48 25.44 15.38 -9.97
N GLY A 49 25.44 16.41 -9.13
CA GLY A 49 24.46 17.49 -9.17
C GLY A 49 23.17 17.18 -8.40
N THR A 50 22.14 17.98 -8.68
CA THR A 50 20.79 17.80 -8.17
C THR A 50 19.87 17.37 -9.31
N TYR A 51 19.08 16.35 -9.12
CA TYR A 51 18.22 15.79 -10.15
C TYR A 51 16.96 15.15 -9.53
N GLU A 52 16.00 14.82 -10.37
CA GLU A 52 14.76 14.17 -9.96
C GLU A 52 14.84 12.65 -10.14
N VAL A 53 14.37 11.93 -9.14
CA VAL A 53 14.15 10.48 -9.18
C VAL A 53 12.67 10.19 -8.95
N LYS A 54 12.08 9.35 -9.79
CA LYS A 54 10.68 8.90 -9.69
C LYS A 54 10.65 7.43 -9.34
N VAL A 55 9.85 7.08 -8.36
CA VAL A 55 9.70 5.69 -7.91
C VAL A 55 8.23 5.34 -7.87
N GLY A 56 7.85 4.37 -8.69
CA GLY A 56 6.47 3.92 -8.81
C GLY A 56 6.20 2.61 -8.07
N TYR A 57 5.01 2.48 -7.51
CA TYR A 57 4.49 1.25 -6.93
C TYR A 57 2.98 1.16 -7.08
N SER A 58 2.45 -0.07 -6.99
CA SER A 58 1.02 -0.36 -7.10
C SER A 58 0.52 -1.12 -5.88
N VAL A 59 -0.73 -0.85 -5.54
CA VAL A 59 -1.51 -1.61 -4.56
C VAL A 59 -2.72 -2.18 -5.30
N THR A 60 -2.85 -3.50 -5.29
CA THR A 60 -3.98 -4.20 -5.93
C THR A 60 -4.80 -4.90 -4.85
N PHE A 61 -6.08 -4.65 -4.86
CA PHE A 61 -7.08 -5.39 -4.07
C PHE A 61 -7.83 -6.32 -5.01
N THR A 62 -7.92 -7.60 -4.65
CA THR A 62 -8.61 -8.63 -5.46
C THR A 62 -9.66 -9.31 -4.60
N ASN A 63 -10.91 -9.26 -5.04
CA ASN A 63 -12.02 -9.97 -4.42
C ASN A 63 -12.27 -11.29 -5.16
N ASN A 64 -11.98 -12.40 -4.51
CA ASN A 64 -12.15 -13.75 -5.07
C ASN A 64 -13.48 -14.40 -4.65
N THR A 65 -14.43 -13.62 -4.11
CA THR A 65 -15.71 -14.14 -3.62
C THR A 65 -16.89 -13.68 -4.48
N ASP A 66 -18.06 -14.30 -4.27
CA ASP A 66 -19.32 -13.94 -4.92
C ASP A 66 -19.98 -12.70 -4.32
N ALA A 67 -19.47 -12.19 -3.18
CA ALA A 67 -20.04 -11.04 -2.49
C ALA A 67 -19.32 -9.74 -2.89
N VAL A 68 -20.04 -8.64 -2.89
CA VAL A 68 -19.46 -7.30 -3.05
C VAL A 68 -18.76 -6.90 -1.75
N GLY A 69 -17.56 -6.39 -1.86
CA GLY A 69 -16.75 -5.89 -0.75
C GLY A 69 -16.34 -4.43 -0.95
N GLN A 70 -15.33 -4.03 -0.21
CA GLN A 70 -14.71 -2.71 -0.31
C GLN A 70 -13.19 -2.87 -0.32
N THR A 71 -12.51 -1.95 -1.00
CA THR A 71 -11.07 -1.73 -0.78
C THR A 71 -10.85 -1.10 0.59
N SER A 72 -9.61 -0.95 1.02
CA SER A 72 -9.28 -0.34 2.30
C SER A 72 -8.58 0.99 2.11
N ASN A 73 -8.68 1.85 3.11
CA ASN A 73 -7.77 2.97 3.25
C ASN A 73 -6.34 2.47 3.47
N ILE A 74 -5.37 3.23 3.01
CA ILE A 74 -3.95 2.90 3.14
C ILE A 74 -3.18 4.07 3.76
N VAL A 75 -2.03 3.74 4.35
CA VAL A 75 -1.04 4.74 4.78
C VAL A 75 0.26 4.43 4.07
N LEU A 76 0.80 5.42 3.37
CA LEU A 76 2.09 5.31 2.69
C LEU A 76 3.20 5.82 3.61
N HIS A 77 4.33 5.12 3.61
CA HIS A 77 5.55 5.51 4.30
C HIS A 77 6.71 5.55 3.30
N PRO A 78 6.79 6.58 2.44
CA PRO A 78 7.87 6.72 1.49
C PRO A 78 9.20 6.93 2.23
N PRO A 79 10.26 6.16 1.94
CA PRO A 79 11.56 6.34 2.58
C PRO A 79 12.21 7.66 2.13
N VAL A 80 12.96 8.30 3.02
CA VAL A 80 13.73 9.50 2.70
C VAL A 80 15.20 9.26 3.11
N PRO A 81 16.00 8.58 2.28
CA PRO A 81 17.41 8.37 2.55
C PRO A 81 18.19 9.68 2.60
N ALA A 82 19.39 9.65 3.21
CA ALA A 82 20.28 10.82 3.21
C ALA A 82 20.58 11.30 1.79
N GLY A 83 20.45 12.59 1.56
CA GLY A 83 20.60 13.22 0.25
C GLY A 83 19.36 13.20 -0.65
N PHE A 84 18.29 12.57 -0.21
CA PHE A 84 16.99 12.58 -0.88
C PHE A 84 16.03 13.54 -0.16
N THR A 85 15.22 14.23 -0.94
CA THR A 85 14.11 15.06 -0.46
C THR A 85 12.84 14.62 -1.18
N LEU A 86 11.88 14.07 -0.44
CA LEU A 86 10.58 13.76 -1.01
C LEU A 86 9.82 15.05 -1.30
N LYS A 87 9.52 15.32 -2.56
CA LYS A 87 8.81 16.52 -2.99
C LYS A 87 7.29 16.33 -2.88
N TYR A 88 6.79 15.28 -3.49
CA TYR A 88 5.38 14.91 -3.46
C TYR A 88 5.20 13.44 -3.88
N VAL A 89 4.02 12.90 -3.63
CA VAL A 89 3.57 11.63 -4.18
C VAL A 89 2.38 11.91 -5.08
N TRP A 90 2.41 11.33 -6.27
CA TRP A 90 1.28 11.38 -7.19
C TRP A 90 0.64 10.01 -7.27
N GLY A 91 -0.70 9.95 -7.21
CA GLY A 91 -1.44 8.70 -7.27
C GLY A 91 -2.45 8.70 -8.41
N SER A 92 -2.66 7.55 -9.03
CA SER A 92 -3.72 7.31 -9.98
C SER A 92 -4.39 5.96 -9.71
N GLY A 93 -5.69 5.89 -9.90
CA GLY A 93 -6.50 4.69 -9.74
C GLY A 93 -7.96 5.07 -9.77
N THR A 94 -8.83 4.13 -10.10
CA THR A 94 -10.27 4.39 -10.07
C THR A 94 -10.73 4.63 -8.62
N PRO A 95 -11.53 5.69 -8.33
CA PRO A 95 -12.05 6.66 -9.29
C PRO A 95 -11.35 8.02 -9.33
N TRP A 96 -10.24 8.27 -8.62
CA TRP A 96 -9.74 9.61 -8.38
C TRP A 96 -8.27 9.79 -8.78
N TRP A 97 -7.99 10.95 -9.39
CA TRP A 97 -6.66 11.53 -9.47
C TRP A 97 -6.36 12.17 -8.13
N ILE A 98 -5.40 11.65 -7.39
CA ILE A 98 -4.98 12.23 -6.13
C ILE A 98 -3.60 12.83 -6.36
N SER A 99 -3.53 14.16 -6.48
CA SER A 99 -2.27 14.86 -6.26
C SER A 99 -2.11 14.98 -4.75
N MET A 100 -1.10 14.31 -4.23
CA MET A 100 -0.76 14.37 -2.81
C MET A 100 0.36 15.37 -2.62
N ASP A 101 -0.02 16.62 -2.59
CA ASP A 101 0.83 17.70 -2.12
C ASP A 101 1.12 17.50 -0.61
N ASP A 102 1.92 18.35 -0.03
CA ASP A 102 2.31 18.32 1.39
C ASP A 102 1.14 18.19 2.40
N TYR A 103 -0.10 18.40 1.96
CA TYR A 103 -1.31 18.31 2.78
C TYR A 103 -1.61 16.94 3.38
N ALA A 104 -1.21 15.87 2.74
CA ALA A 104 -1.45 14.51 3.25
C ALA A 104 -0.33 14.03 4.16
N ARG A 105 0.85 14.70 4.13
CA ARG A 105 2.01 14.27 4.91
C ARG A 105 1.84 14.65 6.37
N GLN A 106 1.96 13.65 7.25
CA GLN A 106 2.01 13.85 8.69
C GLN A 106 3.43 14.22 9.14
N ASP A 107 3.57 14.66 10.40
CA ASP A 107 4.87 15.04 10.98
C ASP A 107 5.89 13.90 10.99
N ASP A 108 5.42 12.64 11.02
CA ASP A 108 6.24 11.43 10.94
C ASP A 108 6.60 11.04 9.49
N GLY A 109 6.17 11.82 8.51
CA GLY A 109 6.38 11.58 7.09
C GLY A 109 5.38 10.59 6.45
N SER A 110 4.47 10.02 7.22
CA SER A 110 3.42 9.15 6.69
C SER A 110 2.35 9.91 5.92
N MET A 111 1.66 9.23 5.00
CA MET A 111 0.64 9.81 4.14
C MET A 111 -0.63 8.94 4.19
N PRO A 112 -1.59 9.24 5.08
CA PRO A 112 -2.86 8.54 5.12
C PRO A 112 -3.73 8.91 3.92
N LEU A 113 -4.28 7.89 3.26
CA LEU A 113 -5.05 8.03 2.04
C LEU A 113 -6.42 7.38 2.18
N SER A 114 -7.45 8.14 1.83
CA SER A 114 -8.81 7.64 1.77
C SER A 114 -9.03 6.97 0.41
N THR A 115 -8.79 5.67 0.35
CA THR A 115 -8.84 4.86 -0.87
C THR A 115 -9.95 3.80 -0.85
N SER A 116 -10.85 3.87 0.14
CA SER A 116 -11.96 2.93 0.23
C SER A 116 -12.95 3.14 -0.91
N ASP A 117 -13.23 2.07 -1.66
CA ASP A 117 -14.16 2.05 -2.79
C ASP A 117 -14.80 0.66 -2.90
N THR A 118 -15.88 0.56 -3.66
CA THR A 118 -16.58 -0.70 -3.91
C THR A 118 -15.70 -1.66 -4.71
N LEU A 119 -15.54 -2.88 -4.19
CA LEU A 119 -14.85 -3.98 -4.84
C LEU A 119 -15.84 -5.08 -5.20
N TYR A 120 -16.22 -5.14 -6.47
CA TYR A 120 -17.20 -6.10 -6.97
C TYR A 120 -16.71 -7.54 -6.85
N ALA A 121 -17.67 -8.48 -6.86
CA ALA A 121 -17.39 -9.91 -6.89
C ALA A 121 -16.44 -10.28 -8.05
N HIS A 122 -15.45 -11.14 -7.80
CA HIS A 122 -14.48 -11.61 -8.79
C HIS A 122 -13.77 -10.50 -9.57
N SER A 123 -13.53 -9.36 -8.91
CA SER A 123 -12.87 -8.21 -9.54
C SER A 123 -11.60 -7.79 -8.81
N SER A 124 -10.80 -6.99 -9.49
CA SER A 124 -9.61 -6.36 -8.91
C SER A 124 -9.61 -4.87 -9.18
N THR A 125 -9.16 -4.12 -8.20
CA THR A 125 -8.90 -2.68 -8.34
C THR A 125 -7.43 -2.43 -8.05
N MET A 126 -6.76 -1.68 -8.91
CA MET A 126 -5.36 -1.33 -8.77
C MET A 126 -5.20 0.18 -8.65
N MET A 127 -4.44 0.60 -7.66
CA MET A 127 -3.99 1.97 -7.47
C MET A 127 -2.49 2.02 -7.73
N THR A 128 -2.03 3.06 -8.39
CA THR A 128 -0.61 3.30 -8.63
C THR A 128 -0.19 4.60 -7.98
N PHE A 129 1.02 4.61 -7.46
CA PHE A 129 1.60 5.77 -6.79
C PHE A 129 3.00 5.99 -7.34
N THR A 130 3.38 7.26 -7.50
CA THR A 130 4.73 7.66 -7.88
C THR A 130 5.24 8.67 -6.88
N ALA A 131 6.30 8.33 -6.16
CA ALA A 131 7.02 9.24 -5.28
C ALA A 131 8.09 9.98 -6.09
N PHE A 132 8.12 11.30 -5.96
CA PHE A 132 9.05 12.20 -6.64
C PHE A 132 10.06 12.73 -5.64
N TYR A 133 11.32 12.41 -5.87
CA TYR A 133 12.41 12.83 -5.03
C TYR A 133 13.33 13.80 -5.77
N GLU A 134 13.74 14.84 -5.07
CA GLU A 134 14.92 15.61 -5.42
C GLU A 134 16.13 14.98 -4.73
N VAL A 135 17.16 14.67 -5.49
CA VAL A 135 18.38 14.01 -4.99
C VAL A 135 19.57 14.93 -5.17
N ASN A 136 20.24 15.24 -4.08
CA ASN A 136 21.54 15.90 -4.08
C ASN A 136 22.64 14.84 -4.04
N ALA A 137 23.22 14.50 -5.18
CA ALA A 137 24.21 13.44 -5.30
C ALA A 137 25.43 13.64 -4.38
N ALA A 138 25.82 14.87 -4.11
CA ALA A 138 26.95 15.17 -3.21
C ALA A 138 26.65 14.86 -1.73
N ALA A 139 25.37 14.81 -1.36
CA ALA A 139 24.94 14.50 0.00
C ALA A 139 24.67 13.00 0.20
N VAL A 140 24.66 12.19 -0.86
CA VAL A 140 24.46 10.74 -0.78
C VAL A 140 25.81 10.04 -0.60
N THR A 141 25.99 9.35 0.53
CA THR A 141 27.24 8.62 0.81
C THR A 141 27.37 7.36 -0.05
N GLU A 142 28.60 6.85 -0.21
CA GLU A 142 28.84 5.57 -0.93
C GLU A 142 28.11 4.39 -0.25
N ASP A 143 28.01 4.37 1.07
CA ASP A 143 27.24 3.34 1.80
C ASP A 143 25.75 3.43 1.52
N THR A 144 25.21 4.65 1.41
CA THR A 144 23.82 4.88 1.02
C THR A 144 23.60 4.39 -0.43
N TRP A 145 24.48 4.72 -1.38
CA TRP A 145 24.39 4.22 -2.76
C TRP A 145 24.43 2.69 -2.81
N LYS A 146 25.30 2.06 -2.04
CA LYS A 146 25.40 0.60 -1.95
C LYS A 146 24.12 -0.01 -1.38
N SER A 147 23.53 0.61 -0.36
CA SER A 147 22.28 0.17 0.23
C SER A 147 21.11 0.29 -0.76
N LEU A 148 21.03 1.41 -1.49
CA LEU A 148 19.98 1.65 -2.49
C LEU A 148 20.07 0.72 -3.71
N GLY A 149 21.25 0.17 -3.99
CA GLY A 149 21.51 -0.72 -5.12
C GLY A 149 20.99 -2.15 -4.97
N THR A 150 20.36 -2.49 -3.86
CA THR A 150 19.83 -3.84 -3.61
C THR A 150 18.51 -3.79 -2.87
N CYS A 151 17.59 -4.69 -3.21
CA CYS A 151 16.37 -4.91 -2.44
C CYS A 151 16.49 -6.19 -1.61
N ASP A 152 16.09 -6.15 -0.35
CA ASP A 152 16.00 -7.30 0.52
C ASP A 152 14.64 -7.29 1.24
N PRO A 153 13.78 -8.28 1.01
CA PRO A 153 12.47 -8.35 1.68
C PRO A 153 12.54 -8.42 3.21
N LYS A 154 13.71 -8.79 3.76
CA LYS A 154 13.95 -8.91 5.20
C LYS A 154 14.61 -7.68 5.80
N ASP A 155 15.10 -6.78 4.97
CA ASP A 155 15.79 -5.58 5.40
C ASP A 155 15.25 -4.35 4.65
N PRO A 156 14.28 -3.64 5.22
CA PRO A 156 13.66 -2.47 4.59
C PRO A 156 14.61 -1.27 4.45
N SER A 157 15.82 -1.33 5.03
CA SER A 157 16.86 -0.32 4.81
C SER A 157 17.57 -0.46 3.45
N LYS A 158 17.29 -1.55 2.73
CA LYS A 158 17.83 -1.82 1.39
C LYS A 158 16.88 -1.32 0.32
N GLY A 159 17.46 -0.77 -0.75
CA GLY A 159 16.70 -0.14 -1.82
C GLY A 159 15.88 1.07 -1.35
N LEU A 160 15.06 1.60 -2.22
CA LEU A 160 13.98 2.52 -1.86
C LEU A 160 12.73 1.66 -1.54
N THR A 161 12.59 1.29 -0.27
CA THR A 161 11.50 0.44 0.20
C THR A 161 10.39 1.29 0.79
N THR A 162 9.31 1.46 0.03
CA THR A 162 8.08 2.08 0.55
C THR A 162 7.29 1.06 1.34
N GLN A 163 7.01 1.36 2.59
CA GLN A 163 6.06 0.60 3.39
C GLN A 163 4.64 1.12 3.15
N ILE A 164 3.67 0.23 3.11
CA ILE A 164 2.26 0.53 2.87
C ILE A 164 1.44 -0.22 3.89
N ASP A 165 0.79 0.51 4.79
CA ASP A 165 -0.13 -0.07 5.75
C ASP A 165 -1.53 -0.05 5.17
N VAL A 166 -2.17 -1.20 5.13
CA VAL A 166 -3.59 -1.38 4.81
C VAL A 166 -4.35 -1.32 6.13
N VAL A 167 -5.23 -0.34 6.28
CA VAL A 167 -5.94 -0.08 7.54
C VAL A 167 -6.94 -1.19 7.87
N GLY A 168 -7.44 -1.85 6.83
CA GLY A 168 -8.48 -2.86 6.94
C GLY A 168 -9.88 -2.27 6.76
N SER A 169 -10.78 -3.08 6.24
CA SER A 169 -12.18 -2.74 6.00
C SER A 169 -13.04 -3.99 6.10
N ASP A 170 -14.32 -3.91 5.75
CA ASP A 170 -15.18 -5.10 5.69
C ASP A 170 -14.71 -6.01 4.53
N GLY A 171 -14.05 -7.10 4.89
CA GLY A 171 -13.50 -8.09 3.96
C GLY A 171 -12.04 -7.87 3.55
N VAL A 172 -11.37 -6.83 4.03
CA VAL A 172 -9.93 -6.63 3.87
C VAL A 172 -9.26 -6.67 5.23
N GLU A 173 -8.34 -7.59 5.44
CA GLU A 173 -7.55 -7.64 6.66
C GLU A 173 -6.53 -6.50 6.70
N PRO A 174 -6.32 -5.89 7.87
CA PRO A 174 -5.23 -4.94 8.04
C PRO A 174 -3.89 -5.65 7.89
N GLY A 175 -2.92 -4.96 7.33
CA GLY A 175 -1.58 -5.53 7.16
C GLY A 175 -0.58 -4.52 6.66
N THR A 176 0.69 -4.84 6.85
CA THR A 176 1.82 -4.05 6.36
C THR A 176 2.46 -4.77 5.17
N TYR A 177 2.62 -4.05 4.09
CA TYR A 177 3.20 -4.51 2.84
C TYR A 177 4.37 -3.61 2.47
N SER A 178 5.22 -4.05 1.56
CA SER A 178 6.33 -3.24 1.09
C SER A 178 6.56 -3.41 -0.41
N ALA A 179 7.00 -2.33 -1.05
CA ALA A 179 7.51 -2.32 -2.41
C ALA A 179 8.92 -1.73 -2.41
N CYS A 180 9.87 -2.47 -2.97
CA CYS A 180 11.24 -2.05 -3.04
C CYS A 180 11.67 -1.79 -4.48
N THR A 181 12.27 -0.63 -4.72
CA THR A 181 12.88 -0.27 -5.99
C THR A 181 14.38 -0.09 -5.82
N VAL A 182 15.17 -0.70 -6.70
CA VAL A 182 16.61 -0.53 -6.75
C VAL A 182 16.93 0.83 -7.38
N VAL A 183 17.79 1.61 -6.73
CA VAL A 183 18.32 2.84 -7.30
C VAL A 183 19.81 2.66 -7.54
N THR A 184 20.22 2.72 -8.80
CA THR A 184 21.61 2.57 -9.20
C THR A 184 22.19 3.91 -9.68
N ARG A 185 23.45 4.16 -9.32
CA ARG A 185 24.18 5.32 -9.82
C ARG A 185 24.69 5.04 -11.23
N THR A 186 24.37 5.91 -12.18
CA THR A 186 24.93 5.83 -13.53
C THR A 186 26.45 5.99 -13.44
N LYS A 187 27.19 5.08 -14.05
CA LYS A 187 28.65 5.22 -14.17
C LYS A 187 28.96 6.23 -15.30
N ASN A 188 29.82 7.20 -14.99
CA ASN A 188 30.43 8.04 -16.02
C ASN A 188 31.32 7.21 -16.93
#